data_ab50822a1939f4165e94f775fe94a338
#
_entry.id   ab50822a1939f4165e94f775fe94a338
#
_cell.length_a   1.000
_cell.length_b   1.000
_cell.length_c   1.000
_cell.angle_alpha   90.00
_cell.angle_beta   90.00
_cell.angle_gamma   90.00
#
_symmetry.space_group_name_H-M   'P 1'
#
loop_
_entity.id
_entity.type
_entity.pdbx_description
1 polymer ?
#
loop_
_entity_poly.entity_id
_entity_poly.type
_entity_poly.pdbx_seq_one_letter_code
_entity_poly.pdbx_strand_id
1 'polypeptide(L)'
;MRIAVTPLPEDRTSMQIDYDPQAVEAAAQRYWEDHQSFKAVEDRSREKFYCLSMFPYPSGRLHMGHVRNYTIGDVIARHQRMLGKNVLQPMGWDAFGLPAENAAIQKGIPPSEWTKSNIDYMRVQLKQLGFGYDWERELATCDPDYYRWEQWLFTRLMQKGLVYRSQATVNWDPIDQTVLANEQVIDGKGWRSGAPVEKREIQQWFVRITDYAQELLDALDGLDGWPEQVRTMQRNWIGRSEGVEMRFGIAGSDETLEIYTTRPDTLMGVTYVAVAAEHPLARRAAEDQPALAAFIDECRKGGTSEAEIETMEKKGHPLGLNALHPVTGEAVPIFAANFVLMGYGT
;
A
#
# COMPACT_ATOMS: atom_id res chain seq x y z
N MET A 1 39.01 36.55 -49.92
CA MET A 1 37.84 36.03 -50.67
C MET A 1 36.61 36.45 -49.89
N ARG A 2 35.93 37.54 -50.30
CA ARG A 2 34.69 38.03 -49.62
C ARG A 2 33.52 37.28 -50.24
N ILE A 3 32.79 36.53 -49.45
CA ILE A 3 31.54 35.88 -49.87
C ILE A 3 30.48 36.99 -49.95
N ALA A 4 29.99 37.27 -51.12
CA ALA A 4 28.87 38.19 -51.30
C ALA A 4 27.60 37.50 -50.78
N VAL A 5 27.00 38.05 -49.74
CA VAL A 5 25.70 37.67 -49.23
C VAL A 5 24.64 38.37 -50.10
N THR A 6 23.94 37.65 -50.93
CA THR A 6 22.79 38.14 -51.69
C THR A 6 21.66 38.46 -50.69
N PRO A 7 21.11 39.70 -50.68
CA PRO A 7 19.99 40.01 -49.81
C PRO A 7 18.77 39.19 -50.25
N LEU A 8 18.07 38.58 -49.27
CA LEU A 8 16.82 37.94 -49.48
C LEU A 8 15.75 38.94 -49.92
N PRO A 9 14.81 38.57 -50.82
CA PRO A 9 13.81 39.52 -51.28
C PRO A 9 12.90 39.98 -50.12
N GLU A 10 12.70 41.30 -50.04
CA GLU A 10 11.85 42.00 -49.07
C GLU A 10 10.36 41.85 -49.28
N ASP A 11 9.85 40.76 -49.86
CA ASP A 11 8.43 40.51 -49.93
C ASP A 11 8.00 39.48 -48.90
N ARG A 12 8.15 39.88 -47.60
CA ARG A 12 7.40 39.28 -46.55
C ARG A 12 6.03 39.95 -46.47
N THR A 13 5.13 39.61 -47.41
CA THR A 13 3.71 39.64 -47.14
C THR A 13 3.53 38.83 -45.90
N SER A 14 3.24 39.49 -44.77
CA SER A 14 2.97 38.88 -43.48
C SER A 14 1.88 37.83 -43.70
N MET A 15 2.26 36.54 -43.75
CA MET A 15 1.33 35.48 -43.40
C MET A 15 1.03 35.71 -41.92
N GLN A 16 0.05 36.54 -41.62
CA GLN A 16 -0.69 36.45 -40.38
C GLN A 16 -1.42 35.12 -40.44
N ILE A 17 -0.69 34.04 -40.17
CA ILE A 17 -1.35 32.78 -39.80
C ILE A 17 -1.85 33.06 -38.40
N ASP A 18 -3.15 33.39 -38.31
CA ASP A 18 -3.83 33.38 -37.01
C ASP A 18 -3.63 32.00 -36.39
N TYR A 19 -2.75 31.89 -35.42
CA TYR A 19 -2.48 30.65 -34.73
C TYR A 19 -3.72 30.31 -33.88
N ASP A 20 -4.46 29.31 -34.32
CA ASP A 20 -5.59 28.73 -33.58
C ASP A 20 -5.09 27.43 -32.89
N PRO A 21 -4.78 27.48 -31.58
CA PRO A 21 -4.31 26.30 -30.86
C PRO A 21 -5.28 25.13 -30.95
N GLN A 22 -6.59 25.40 -30.83
CA GLN A 22 -7.59 24.33 -30.82
C GLN A 22 -7.68 23.62 -32.17
N ALA A 23 -7.61 24.36 -33.25
CA ALA A 23 -7.61 23.77 -34.60
C ALA A 23 -6.36 22.94 -34.86
N VAL A 24 -5.17 23.43 -34.43
CA VAL A 24 -3.89 22.71 -34.57
C VAL A 24 -3.87 21.44 -33.70
N GLU A 25 -4.29 21.52 -32.46
CA GLU A 25 -4.35 20.38 -31.55
C GLU A 25 -5.30 19.30 -32.06
N ALA A 26 -6.51 19.69 -32.48
CA ALA A 26 -7.50 18.76 -33.06
C ALA A 26 -7.00 18.10 -34.37
N ALA A 27 -6.27 18.83 -35.19
CA ALA A 27 -5.67 18.28 -36.43
C ALA A 27 -4.54 17.29 -36.08
N ALA A 28 -3.67 17.61 -35.13
CA ALA A 28 -2.61 16.73 -34.69
C ALA A 28 -3.14 15.44 -34.08
N GLN A 29 -4.14 15.53 -33.21
CA GLN A 29 -4.75 14.37 -32.56
C GLN A 29 -5.43 13.44 -33.59
N ARG A 30 -6.16 13.99 -34.54
CA ARG A 30 -6.73 13.20 -35.68
C ARG A 30 -5.60 12.51 -36.45
N TYR A 31 -4.54 13.23 -36.80
CA TYR A 31 -3.42 12.64 -37.51
C TYR A 31 -2.82 11.44 -36.76
N TRP A 32 -2.60 11.58 -35.44
CA TRP A 32 -2.05 10.49 -34.63
C TRP A 32 -2.99 9.29 -34.54
N GLU A 33 -4.29 9.51 -34.50
CA GLU A 33 -5.30 8.47 -34.45
C GLU A 33 -5.36 7.71 -35.82
N ASP A 34 -5.47 8.44 -36.92
CA ASP A 34 -5.54 7.88 -38.28
C ASP A 34 -4.27 7.08 -38.65
N HIS A 35 -3.11 7.53 -38.18
CA HIS A 35 -1.83 6.88 -38.48
C HIS A 35 -1.36 5.93 -37.34
N GLN A 36 -2.16 5.73 -36.31
CA GLN A 36 -1.77 4.91 -35.14
C GLN A 36 -0.37 5.23 -34.62
N SER A 37 -0.03 6.53 -34.56
CA SER A 37 1.33 7.04 -34.33
C SER A 37 1.99 6.55 -33.04
N PHE A 38 1.21 6.14 -32.05
CA PHE A 38 1.70 5.69 -30.73
C PHE A 38 1.49 4.20 -30.48
N LYS A 39 0.99 3.46 -31.47
CA LYS A 39 0.79 2.02 -31.35
C LYS A 39 2.12 1.28 -31.24
N ALA A 40 2.24 0.43 -30.22
CA ALA A 40 3.37 -0.48 -30.09
C ALA A 40 3.16 -1.71 -30.98
N VAL A 41 4.14 -2.01 -31.81
CA VAL A 41 4.13 -3.19 -32.69
C VAL A 41 5.12 -4.21 -32.15
N GLU A 42 4.78 -5.50 -32.20
CA GLU A 42 5.68 -6.58 -31.79
C GLU A 42 6.82 -6.74 -32.81
N ASP A 43 7.87 -5.93 -32.64
CA ASP A 43 9.07 -5.93 -33.49
C ASP A 43 10.31 -6.22 -32.65
N ARG A 44 10.93 -7.40 -32.85
CA ARG A 44 12.13 -7.82 -32.14
C ARG A 44 13.41 -7.18 -32.68
N SER A 45 13.37 -6.54 -33.82
CA SER A 45 14.53 -5.87 -34.43
C SER A 45 14.84 -4.50 -33.80
N ARG A 46 13.86 -3.92 -33.10
CA ARG A 46 13.98 -2.61 -32.44
C ARG A 46 14.19 -2.76 -30.93
N GLU A 47 15.01 -1.89 -30.37
CA GLU A 47 15.17 -1.80 -28.92
C GLU A 47 13.83 -1.47 -28.24
N LYS A 48 13.44 -2.26 -27.27
CA LYS A 48 12.20 -2.07 -26.50
C LYS A 48 12.37 -1.00 -25.44
N PHE A 49 11.33 -0.20 -25.28
CA PHE A 49 11.21 0.70 -24.12
C PHE A 49 9.80 0.65 -23.56
N TYR A 50 9.69 0.32 -22.29
CA TYR A 50 8.43 0.27 -21.58
C TYR A 50 8.31 1.50 -20.67
N CYS A 51 7.32 2.34 -20.93
CA CYS A 51 7.05 3.54 -20.15
C CYS A 51 5.69 3.40 -19.46
N LEU A 52 5.72 3.05 -18.19
CA LEU A 52 4.52 2.91 -17.37
C LEU A 52 4.41 4.09 -16.40
N SER A 53 3.32 4.84 -16.50
CA SER A 53 2.85 5.73 -15.43
C SER A 53 1.78 5.01 -14.61
N MET A 54 1.73 5.29 -13.31
CA MET A 54 0.72 4.69 -12.44
C MET A 54 -0.69 4.99 -12.97
N PHE A 55 -1.52 3.97 -13.11
CA PHE A 55 -2.88 4.11 -13.63
C PHE A 55 -3.73 4.96 -12.71
N PRO A 56 -4.60 5.83 -13.27
CA PRO A 56 -5.52 6.62 -12.46
C PRO A 56 -6.64 5.76 -11.90
N TYR A 57 -7.13 6.16 -10.75
CA TYR A 57 -8.34 5.62 -10.16
C TYR A 57 -9.56 6.39 -10.67
N PRO A 58 -10.55 5.76 -11.35
CA PRO A 58 -11.65 6.47 -12.00
C PRO A 58 -12.78 6.83 -11.02
N SER A 59 -12.46 7.55 -9.95
CA SER A 59 -13.44 8.01 -8.94
C SER A 59 -14.01 9.41 -9.20
N GLY A 60 -13.62 10.06 -10.30
CA GLY A 60 -14.05 11.42 -10.62
C GLY A 60 -13.37 11.98 -11.86
N ARG A 61 -12.94 13.24 -11.79
CA ARG A 61 -12.26 13.96 -12.88
C ARG A 61 -10.75 13.96 -12.70
N LEU A 62 -10.02 14.19 -13.79
CA LEU A 62 -8.59 14.46 -13.70
C LEU A 62 -8.33 15.73 -12.88
N HIS A 63 -7.22 15.74 -12.17
CA HIS A 63 -6.70 16.91 -11.47
C HIS A 63 -5.22 17.13 -11.85
N MET A 64 -4.64 18.25 -11.43
CA MET A 64 -3.26 18.62 -11.79
C MET A 64 -2.20 17.58 -11.40
N GLY A 65 -2.44 16.78 -10.37
CA GLY A 65 -1.57 15.65 -10.02
C GLY A 65 -1.50 14.60 -11.13
N HIS A 66 -2.62 14.28 -11.76
CA HIS A 66 -2.67 13.39 -12.93
C HIS A 66 -1.93 14.01 -14.12
N VAL A 67 -2.18 15.30 -14.40
CA VAL A 67 -1.50 16.00 -15.51
C VAL A 67 0.02 15.94 -15.32
N ARG A 68 0.51 16.25 -14.12
CA ARG A 68 1.94 16.18 -13.80
C ARG A 68 2.51 14.79 -14.04
N ASN A 69 1.86 13.76 -13.47
CA ASN A 69 2.34 12.39 -13.55
C ASN A 69 2.43 11.91 -15.01
N TYR A 70 1.38 12.14 -15.79
CA TYR A 70 1.31 11.63 -17.17
C TYR A 70 2.13 12.45 -18.16
N THR A 71 2.29 13.74 -17.93
CA THR A 71 3.18 14.58 -18.75
C THR A 71 4.63 14.11 -18.64
N ILE A 72 5.10 13.74 -17.44
CA ILE A 72 6.48 13.24 -17.26
C ILE A 72 6.67 11.95 -18.08
N GLY A 73 5.75 11.00 -17.96
CA GLY A 73 5.81 9.76 -18.72
C GLY A 73 5.72 9.99 -20.23
N ASP A 74 4.86 10.89 -20.69
CA ASP A 74 4.68 11.20 -22.10
C ASP A 74 5.97 11.83 -22.72
N VAL A 75 6.61 12.77 -22.01
CA VAL A 75 7.87 13.36 -22.47
C VAL A 75 8.94 12.30 -22.63
N ILE A 76 9.07 11.41 -21.63
CA ILE A 76 10.06 10.32 -21.69
C ILE A 76 9.75 9.39 -22.88
N ALA A 77 8.49 8.96 -23.02
CA ALA A 77 8.08 8.06 -24.10
C ALA A 77 8.30 8.67 -25.48
N ARG A 78 7.96 9.94 -25.68
CA ARG A 78 8.21 10.66 -26.94
C ARG A 78 9.71 10.75 -27.25
N HIS A 79 10.52 11.10 -26.28
CA HIS A 79 11.97 11.14 -26.45
C HIS A 79 12.52 9.76 -26.87
N GLN A 80 12.09 8.68 -26.26
CA GLN A 80 12.54 7.33 -26.61
C GLN A 80 12.05 6.91 -28.02
N ARG A 81 10.86 7.34 -28.45
CA ARG A 81 10.40 7.16 -29.86
C ARG A 81 11.26 7.93 -30.84
N MET A 82 11.66 9.17 -30.51
CA MET A 82 12.56 9.97 -31.33
C MET A 82 13.94 9.32 -31.49
N LEU A 83 14.39 8.55 -30.48
CA LEU A 83 15.61 7.73 -30.56
C LEU A 83 15.41 6.43 -31.38
N GLY A 84 14.26 6.21 -31.96
CA GLY A 84 13.97 5.05 -32.81
C GLY A 84 13.56 3.78 -32.07
N LYS A 85 13.37 3.82 -30.75
CA LYS A 85 12.96 2.66 -29.97
C LYS A 85 11.51 2.25 -30.21
N ASN A 86 11.22 0.98 -29.94
CA ASN A 86 9.86 0.47 -29.91
C ASN A 86 9.27 0.71 -28.53
N VAL A 87 8.45 1.76 -28.40
CA VAL A 87 7.95 2.23 -27.09
C VAL A 87 6.54 1.72 -26.84
N LEU A 88 6.36 0.97 -25.76
CA LEU A 88 5.05 0.65 -25.19
C LEU A 88 4.74 1.63 -24.06
N GLN A 89 3.72 2.45 -24.25
CA GLN A 89 3.17 3.35 -23.24
C GLN A 89 1.66 3.08 -23.13
N PRO A 90 1.26 2.14 -22.27
CA PRO A 90 -0.14 1.79 -22.09
C PRO A 90 -0.87 2.79 -21.17
N MET A 91 -2.19 2.83 -21.28
CA MET A 91 -3.10 3.42 -20.31
C MET A 91 -3.99 2.32 -19.73
N GLY A 92 -4.24 2.42 -18.43
CA GLY A 92 -5.15 1.54 -17.73
C GLY A 92 -5.90 2.30 -16.63
N TRP A 93 -6.89 1.62 -16.06
CA TRP A 93 -7.76 2.15 -15.01
C TRP A 93 -7.70 1.21 -13.81
N ASP A 94 -7.21 1.72 -12.67
CA ASP A 94 -7.30 1.03 -11.40
C ASP A 94 -8.72 1.19 -10.88
N ALA A 95 -9.57 0.20 -11.13
CA ALA A 95 -11.01 0.39 -11.16
C ALA A 95 -11.81 -0.46 -10.16
N PHE A 96 -11.13 -1.14 -9.24
CA PHE A 96 -11.74 -1.84 -8.12
C PHE A 96 -11.63 -1.05 -6.82
N GLY A 97 -12.51 -1.34 -5.87
CA GLY A 97 -12.36 -0.98 -4.47
C GLY A 97 -13.35 0.05 -3.96
N LEU A 98 -13.27 0.28 -2.66
CA LEU A 98 -14.19 1.08 -1.86
C LEU A 98 -14.42 2.53 -2.35
N PRO A 99 -13.42 3.28 -2.88
CA PRO A 99 -13.69 4.65 -3.32
C PRO A 99 -14.73 4.76 -4.41
N ALA A 100 -14.75 3.84 -5.40
CA ALA A 100 -15.76 3.81 -6.45
C ALA A 100 -17.13 3.36 -5.92
N GLU A 101 -17.15 2.31 -5.08
CA GLU A 101 -18.37 1.80 -4.45
C GLU A 101 -19.03 2.87 -3.61
N ASN A 102 -18.27 3.63 -2.84
CA ASN A 102 -18.77 4.68 -1.97
C ASN A 102 -19.32 5.87 -2.74
N ALA A 103 -18.62 6.30 -3.79
CA ALA A 103 -19.13 7.34 -4.66
C ALA A 103 -20.45 6.91 -5.33
N ALA A 104 -20.56 5.64 -5.73
CA ALA A 104 -21.78 5.07 -6.30
C ALA A 104 -22.92 5.03 -5.27
N ILE A 105 -22.66 4.60 -4.04
CA ILE A 105 -23.65 4.61 -2.94
C ILE A 105 -24.16 6.02 -2.69
N GLN A 106 -23.27 7.03 -2.56
CA GLN A 106 -23.65 8.41 -2.33
C GLN A 106 -24.52 8.98 -3.48
N LYS A 107 -24.34 8.50 -4.69
CA LYS A 107 -25.07 8.94 -5.88
C LYS A 107 -26.29 8.08 -6.19
N GLY A 108 -26.46 6.95 -5.52
CA GLY A 108 -27.57 6.02 -5.74
C GLY A 108 -27.52 5.31 -7.10
N ILE A 109 -26.32 5.07 -7.65
CA ILE A 109 -26.11 4.38 -8.94
C ILE A 109 -25.22 3.15 -8.75
N PRO A 110 -25.29 2.13 -9.65
CA PRO A 110 -24.41 0.97 -9.57
C PRO A 110 -22.93 1.33 -9.69
N PRO A 111 -22.01 0.71 -8.93
CA PRO A 111 -20.57 0.99 -9.00
C PRO A 111 -19.99 0.83 -10.41
N SER A 112 -20.42 -0.18 -11.14
CA SER A 112 -19.94 -0.44 -12.51
C SER A 112 -20.32 0.69 -13.49
N GLU A 113 -21.51 1.23 -13.37
CA GLU A 113 -21.98 2.34 -14.21
C GLU A 113 -21.21 3.62 -13.89
N TRP A 114 -21.06 3.93 -12.60
CA TRP A 114 -20.27 5.07 -12.14
C TRP A 114 -18.82 4.98 -12.62
N THR A 115 -18.19 3.84 -12.44
CA THR A 115 -16.79 3.60 -12.82
C THR A 115 -16.60 3.76 -14.32
N LYS A 116 -17.44 3.12 -15.15
CA LYS A 116 -17.35 3.19 -16.61
C LYS A 116 -17.58 4.61 -17.13
N SER A 117 -18.56 5.33 -16.60
CA SER A 117 -18.80 6.72 -17.00
C SER A 117 -17.63 7.64 -16.66
N ASN A 118 -16.95 7.42 -15.54
CA ASN A 118 -15.73 8.16 -15.19
C ASN A 118 -14.56 7.80 -16.11
N ILE A 119 -14.38 6.52 -16.44
CA ILE A 119 -13.35 6.08 -17.40
C ILE A 119 -13.54 6.79 -18.73
N ASP A 120 -14.74 6.79 -19.26
CA ASP A 120 -15.06 7.45 -20.55
C ASP A 120 -14.76 8.95 -20.50
N TYR A 121 -15.15 9.60 -19.41
CA TYR A 121 -14.90 11.02 -19.23
C TYR A 121 -13.40 11.34 -19.12
N MET A 122 -12.67 10.60 -18.27
CA MET A 122 -11.23 10.80 -18.08
C MET A 122 -10.42 10.46 -19.34
N ARG A 123 -10.85 9.44 -20.11
CA ARG A 123 -10.24 9.11 -21.42
C ARG A 123 -10.32 10.28 -22.39
N VAL A 124 -11.46 10.95 -22.48
CA VAL A 124 -11.62 12.16 -23.30
C VAL A 124 -10.67 13.25 -22.84
N GLN A 125 -10.56 13.49 -21.52
CA GLN A 125 -9.64 14.50 -20.99
C GLN A 125 -8.17 14.16 -21.30
N LEU A 126 -7.75 12.89 -21.14
CA LEU A 126 -6.38 12.46 -21.47
C LEU A 126 -6.05 12.59 -22.96
N LYS A 127 -7.02 12.29 -23.84
CA LYS A 127 -6.88 12.51 -25.29
C LYS A 127 -6.74 14.00 -25.62
N GLN A 128 -7.53 14.86 -24.98
CA GLN A 128 -7.43 16.32 -25.15
C GLN A 128 -6.08 16.89 -24.71
N LEU A 129 -5.43 16.29 -23.70
CA LEU A 129 -4.07 16.65 -23.30
C LEU A 129 -3.02 16.19 -24.29
N GLY A 130 -3.40 15.40 -25.31
CA GLY A 130 -2.53 15.00 -26.40
C GLY A 130 -1.46 13.97 -26.01
N PHE A 131 -1.66 13.19 -24.96
CA PHE A 131 -0.71 12.15 -24.55
C PHE A 131 -0.61 11.01 -25.55
N GLY A 132 0.60 10.51 -25.77
CA GLY A 132 0.94 9.48 -26.74
C GLY A 132 0.74 8.06 -26.25
N TYR A 133 -0.41 7.74 -25.69
CA TYR A 133 -0.73 6.38 -25.25
C TYR A 133 -1.11 5.47 -26.41
N ASP A 134 -0.80 4.18 -26.24
CA ASP A 134 -1.34 3.12 -27.10
C ASP A 134 -2.74 2.74 -26.61
N TRP A 135 -3.75 3.41 -27.14
CA TRP A 135 -5.15 3.22 -26.74
C TRP A 135 -5.73 1.86 -27.12
N GLU A 136 -5.11 1.12 -28.06
CA GLU A 136 -5.53 -0.26 -28.34
C GLU A 136 -5.15 -1.24 -27.23
N ARG A 137 -4.21 -0.85 -26.36
CA ARG A 137 -3.81 -1.61 -25.16
C ARG A 137 -4.38 -1.03 -23.89
N GLU A 138 -5.44 -0.24 -24.00
CA GLU A 138 -6.19 0.24 -22.84
C GLU A 138 -6.82 -0.94 -22.10
N LEU A 139 -6.79 -0.88 -20.75
CA LEU A 139 -7.37 -1.91 -19.90
C LEU A 139 -8.04 -1.30 -18.67
N ALA A 140 -8.96 -2.03 -18.07
CA ALA A 140 -9.51 -1.72 -16.76
C ALA A 140 -9.40 -2.93 -15.85
N THR A 141 -8.88 -2.74 -14.62
CA THR A 141 -8.65 -3.83 -13.69
C THR A 141 -9.95 -4.53 -13.24
N CYS A 142 -11.09 -3.84 -13.38
CA CYS A 142 -12.42 -4.39 -13.09
C CYS A 142 -13.03 -5.22 -14.24
N ASP A 143 -12.39 -5.29 -15.39
CA ASP A 143 -12.90 -6.09 -16.49
C ASP A 143 -12.49 -7.57 -16.37
N PRO A 144 -13.40 -8.51 -16.76
CA PRO A 144 -13.13 -9.96 -16.67
C PRO A 144 -11.86 -10.41 -17.37
N ASP A 145 -11.54 -9.78 -18.51
CA ASP A 145 -10.34 -10.09 -19.29
C ASP A 145 -9.04 -9.75 -18.54
N TYR A 146 -9.10 -8.83 -17.59
CA TYR A 146 -8.00 -8.49 -16.72
C TYR A 146 -7.99 -9.35 -15.44
N TYR A 147 -9.06 -9.30 -14.61
CA TYR A 147 -9.03 -9.92 -13.29
C TYR A 147 -9.00 -11.45 -13.33
N ARG A 148 -9.36 -12.11 -14.44
CA ARG A 148 -9.17 -13.55 -14.60
C ARG A 148 -7.70 -13.97 -14.37
N TRP A 149 -6.75 -13.11 -14.72
CA TRP A 149 -5.32 -13.37 -14.52
C TRP A 149 -4.91 -13.18 -13.07
N GLU A 150 -5.51 -12.25 -12.36
CA GLU A 150 -5.35 -12.09 -10.92
C GLU A 150 -5.89 -13.31 -10.18
N GLN A 151 -7.06 -13.80 -10.57
CA GLN A 151 -7.65 -15.04 -10.02
C GLN A 151 -6.75 -16.27 -10.33
N TRP A 152 -6.21 -16.34 -11.53
CA TRP A 152 -5.25 -17.39 -11.88
C TRP A 152 -3.99 -17.30 -11.01
N LEU A 153 -3.39 -16.13 -10.86
CA LEU A 153 -2.23 -15.90 -10.00
C LEU A 153 -2.53 -16.30 -8.55
N PHE A 154 -3.67 -15.86 -8.00
CA PHE A 154 -4.10 -16.21 -6.65
C PHE A 154 -4.15 -17.74 -6.44
N THR A 155 -4.75 -18.47 -7.39
CA THR A 155 -4.80 -19.93 -7.30
C THR A 155 -3.42 -20.58 -7.36
N ARG A 156 -2.47 -20.02 -8.11
CA ARG A 156 -1.08 -20.49 -8.15
C ARG A 156 -0.33 -20.21 -6.85
N LEU A 157 -0.53 -19.05 -6.26
CA LEU A 157 0.03 -18.70 -4.95
C LEU A 157 -0.52 -19.64 -3.87
N MET A 158 -1.82 -19.95 -3.91
CA MET A 158 -2.43 -20.92 -3.01
C MET A 158 -1.84 -22.34 -3.17
N GLN A 159 -1.65 -22.81 -4.41
CA GLN A 159 -1.01 -24.10 -4.69
C GLN A 159 0.43 -24.16 -4.15
N LYS A 160 1.14 -23.05 -4.12
CA LYS A 160 2.48 -22.93 -3.54
C LYS A 160 2.48 -22.77 -2.02
N GLY A 161 1.32 -22.72 -1.37
CA GLY A 161 1.21 -22.51 0.08
C GLY A 161 1.48 -21.07 0.53
N LEU A 162 1.64 -20.13 -0.42
CA LEU A 162 1.88 -18.72 -0.12
C LEU A 162 0.61 -17.96 0.30
N VAL A 163 -0.55 -18.49 -0.08
CA VAL A 163 -1.86 -17.96 0.31
C VAL A 163 -2.57 -19.01 1.15
N TYR A 164 -3.10 -18.61 2.30
CA TYR A 164 -3.79 -19.47 3.25
C TYR A 164 -4.97 -18.76 3.89
N ARG A 165 -5.86 -19.52 4.51
CA ARG A 165 -6.99 -18.98 5.30
C ARG A 165 -6.70 -19.14 6.79
N SER A 166 -7.00 -18.11 7.55
CA SER A 166 -6.92 -18.13 9.01
C SER A 166 -8.03 -17.27 9.60
N GLN A 167 -8.40 -17.52 10.84
CA GLN A 167 -9.15 -16.56 11.61
C GLN A 167 -8.22 -15.43 12.05
N ALA A 168 -8.70 -14.21 11.95
CA ALA A 168 -7.99 -13.04 12.44
C ALA A 168 -8.96 -12.02 13.01
N THR A 169 -8.49 -11.32 14.03
CA THR A 169 -9.18 -10.15 14.54
C THR A 169 -8.97 -8.99 13.59
N VAL A 170 -10.05 -8.44 13.08
CA VAL A 170 -10.05 -7.33 12.13
C VAL A 170 -10.77 -6.12 12.71
N ASN A 171 -10.46 -4.93 12.17
CA ASN A 171 -11.22 -3.73 12.44
C ASN A 171 -12.47 -3.75 11.56
N TRP A 172 -13.64 -3.80 12.16
CA TRP A 172 -14.93 -3.81 11.47
C TRP A 172 -15.64 -2.48 11.63
N ASP A 173 -16.02 -1.89 10.51
CA ASP A 173 -16.89 -0.72 10.49
C ASP A 173 -18.36 -1.17 10.38
N PRO A 174 -19.19 -0.92 11.42
CA PRO A 174 -20.58 -1.39 11.41
C PRO A 174 -21.50 -0.58 10.48
N ILE A 175 -21.12 0.63 10.11
CA ILE A 175 -21.88 1.48 9.19
C ILE A 175 -21.54 1.13 7.74
N ASP A 176 -20.25 1.08 7.44
CA ASP A 176 -19.77 0.75 6.09
C ASP A 176 -19.82 -0.75 5.81
N GLN A 177 -20.06 -1.58 6.84
CA GLN A 177 -20.12 -3.05 6.79
C GLN A 177 -18.90 -3.65 6.08
N THR A 178 -17.72 -3.17 6.46
CA THR A 178 -16.45 -3.59 5.84
C THR A 178 -15.33 -3.68 6.86
N VAL A 179 -14.28 -4.42 6.48
CA VAL A 179 -13.02 -4.48 7.21
C VAL A 179 -12.19 -3.25 6.87
N LEU A 180 -11.61 -2.63 7.88
CA LEU A 180 -10.71 -1.49 7.75
C LEU A 180 -9.25 -1.91 8.04
N ALA A 181 -8.33 -1.44 7.21
CA ALA A 181 -6.91 -1.47 7.53
C ALA A 181 -6.62 -0.56 8.75
N ASN A 182 -5.50 -0.78 9.42
CA ASN A 182 -5.16 0.01 10.62
C ASN A 182 -5.08 1.51 10.30
N GLU A 183 -4.56 1.88 9.14
CA GLU A 183 -4.44 3.27 8.67
C GLU A 183 -5.80 3.93 8.38
N GLN A 184 -6.85 3.14 8.30
CA GLN A 184 -8.22 3.60 8.08
C GLN A 184 -9.01 3.76 9.40
N VAL A 185 -8.36 3.50 10.53
CA VAL A 185 -8.92 3.71 11.87
C VAL A 185 -8.25 4.92 12.50
N ILE A 186 -9.02 5.99 12.72
CA ILE A 186 -8.55 7.25 13.31
C ILE A 186 -9.28 7.47 14.63
N ASP A 187 -8.55 7.55 15.73
CA ASP A 187 -9.10 7.71 17.08
C ASP A 187 -10.19 6.66 17.42
N GLY A 188 -9.96 5.39 17.01
CA GLY A 188 -10.90 4.28 17.22
C GLY A 188 -12.15 4.33 16.36
N LYS A 189 -12.19 5.18 15.34
CA LYS A 189 -13.33 5.35 14.43
C LYS A 189 -12.93 5.08 12.99
N GLY A 190 -13.87 4.59 12.21
CA GLY A 190 -13.69 4.46 10.75
C GLY A 190 -13.43 5.83 10.12
N TRP A 191 -12.35 5.94 9.37
CA TRP A 191 -11.86 7.19 8.75
C TRP A 191 -12.91 7.92 7.91
N ARG A 192 -13.90 7.20 7.43
CA ARG A 192 -14.94 7.69 6.55
C ARG A 192 -16.31 7.78 7.23
N SER A 193 -16.76 6.70 7.87
CA SER A 193 -18.07 6.64 8.52
C SER A 193 -18.12 7.46 9.80
N GLY A 194 -16.96 7.66 10.47
CA GLY A 194 -16.88 8.22 11.81
C GLY A 194 -17.46 7.31 12.90
N ALA A 195 -17.90 6.11 12.54
CA ALA A 195 -18.44 5.14 13.49
C ALA A 195 -17.34 4.51 14.34
N PRO A 196 -17.60 4.20 15.62
CA PRO A 196 -16.69 3.38 16.43
C PRO A 196 -16.42 2.03 15.74
N VAL A 197 -15.14 1.68 15.63
CA VAL A 197 -14.71 0.42 15.03
C VAL A 197 -14.88 -0.72 16.03
N GLU A 198 -15.39 -1.85 15.56
CA GLU A 198 -15.52 -3.08 16.33
C GLU A 198 -14.40 -4.05 15.98
N LYS A 199 -13.87 -4.77 16.97
CA LYS A 199 -12.98 -5.92 16.72
C LYS A 199 -13.83 -7.16 16.46
N ARG A 200 -13.67 -7.77 15.29
CA ARG A 200 -14.38 -9.02 14.93
C ARG A 200 -13.39 -10.09 14.49
N GLU A 201 -13.63 -11.31 14.93
CA GLU A 201 -12.90 -12.48 14.42
C GLU A 201 -13.63 -12.99 13.17
N ILE A 202 -12.96 -12.93 12.03
CA ILE A 202 -13.47 -13.44 10.77
C ILE A 202 -12.43 -14.29 10.05
N GLN A 203 -12.89 -15.20 9.21
CA GLN A 203 -12.01 -15.93 8.32
C GLN A 203 -11.54 -15.03 7.20
N GLN A 204 -10.22 -14.87 7.09
CA GLN A 204 -9.55 -14.04 6.07
C GLN A 204 -8.54 -14.85 5.27
N TRP A 205 -8.21 -14.34 4.10
CA TRP A 205 -7.07 -14.78 3.32
C TRP A 205 -5.82 -14.00 3.72
N PHE A 206 -4.72 -14.73 3.84
CA PHE A 206 -3.41 -14.18 4.17
C PHE A 206 -2.39 -14.57 3.11
N VAL A 207 -1.42 -13.70 2.88
CA VAL A 207 -0.25 -13.96 2.05
C VAL A 207 0.98 -14.02 2.95
N ARG A 208 1.81 -15.07 2.80
CA ARG A 208 3.05 -15.25 3.58
C ARG A 208 4.16 -14.33 3.07
N ILE A 209 3.95 -13.03 3.12
CA ILE A 209 4.92 -12.05 2.63
C ILE A 209 6.21 -12.04 3.44
N THR A 210 6.14 -12.39 4.72
CA THR A 210 7.29 -12.44 5.62
C THR A 210 8.28 -13.55 5.29
N ASP A 211 7.87 -14.60 4.57
CA ASP A 211 8.77 -15.65 4.09
C ASP A 211 9.83 -15.10 3.14
N TYR A 212 9.57 -13.95 2.52
CA TYR A 212 10.46 -13.25 1.59
C TYR A 212 11.19 -12.05 2.19
N ALA A 213 11.00 -11.77 3.48
CA ALA A 213 11.52 -10.56 4.11
C ALA A 213 13.04 -10.42 3.96
N GLN A 214 13.80 -11.51 4.20
CA GLN A 214 15.25 -11.48 4.06
C GLN A 214 15.69 -11.32 2.59
N GLU A 215 15.05 -12.06 1.66
CA GLU A 215 15.34 -11.95 0.22
C GLU A 215 15.08 -10.52 -0.29
N LEU A 216 13.97 -9.90 0.14
CA LEU A 216 13.64 -8.52 -0.22
C LEU A 216 14.65 -7.52 0.35
N LEU A 217 15.12 -7.74 1.59
CA LEU A 217 16.12 -6.90 2.21
C LEU A 217 17.46 -6.97 1.45
N ASP A 218 17.92 -8.18 1.13
CA ASP A 218 19.18 -8.40 0.41
C ASP A 218 19.11 -7.85 -1.02
N ALA A 219 17.95 -7.98 -1.68
CA ALA A 219 17.74 -7.49 -3.04
C ALA A 219 17.82 -5.95 -3.17
N LEU A 220 17.61 -5.20 -2.08
CA LEU A 220 17.74 -3.73 -2.10
C LEU A 220 19.16 -3.27 -2.50
N ASP A 221 20.17 -4.08 -2.20
CA ASP A 221 21.55 -3.74 -2.53
C ASP A 221 21.84 -3.78 -4.04
N GLY A 222 21.05 -4.54 -4.80
CA GLY A 222 21.10 -4.62 -6.26
C GLY A 222 20.24 -3.60 -7.01
N LEU A 223 19.51 -2.72 -6.32
CA LEU A 223 18.60 -1.75 -6.93
C LEU A 223 19.30 -0.39 -7.18
N ASP A 224 20.36 -0.40 -7.99
CA ASP A 224 21.16 0.80 -8.27
C ASP A 224 20.38 1.95 -8.92
N GLY A 225 19.30 1.64 -9.64
CA GLY A 225 18.41 2.62 -10.26
C GLY A 225 17.42 3.29 -9.29
N TRP A 226 17.37 2.85 -8.02
CA TRP A 226 16.49 3.42 -7.01
C TRP A 226 17.20 4.53 -6.22
N PRO A 227 16.49 5.63 -5.87
CA PRO A 227 17.03 6.63 -4.96
C PRO A 227 17.40 6.01 -3.60
N GLU A 228 18.55 6.41 -3.05
CA GLU A 228 19.02 5.87 -1.75
C GLU A 228 18.00 6.08 -0.62
N GLN A 229 17.32 7.21 -0.62
CA GLN A 229 16.27 7.49 0.35
C GLN A 229 15.16 6.43 0.32
N VAL A 230 14.76 5.97 -0.87
CA VAL A 230 13.73 4.94 -1.02
C VAL A 230 14.25 3.59 -0.52
N ARG A 231 15.49 3.22 -0.86
CA ARG A 231 16.12 1.97 -0.35
C ARG A 231 16.20 1.98 1.18
N THR A 232 16.58 3.11 1.77
CA THR A 232 16.61 3.27 3.23
C THR A 232 15.23 3.14 3.85
N MET A 233 14.20 3.74 3.27
CA MET A 233 12.81 3.59 3.74
C MET A 233 12.36 2.12 3.70
N GLN A 234 12.71 1.38 2.64
CA GLN A 234 12.37 -0.04 2.54
C GLN A 234 13.11 -0.90 3.57
N ARG A 235 14.42 -0.64 3.81
CA ARG A 235 15.18 -1.33 4.86
C ARG A 235 14.55 -1.11 6.24
N ASN A 236 14.20 0.12 6.55
CA ASN A 236 13.57 0.46 7.83
C ASN A 236 12.18 -0.17 7.97
N TRP A 237 11.41 -0.25 6.88
CA TRP A 237 10.10 -0.90 6.88
C TRP A 237 10.19 -2.40 7.09
N ILE A 238 11.13 -3.10 6.44
CA ILE A 238 11.36 -4.53 6.64
C ILE A 238 11.85 -4.79 8.07
N GLY A 239 12.68 -3.91 8.61
CA GLY A 239 13.00 -3.81 10.03
C GLY A 239 13.62 -5.09 10.61
N ARG A 240 14.62 -5.70 9.95
CA ARG A 240 15.29 -6.88 10.52
C ARG A 240 15.86 -6.56 11.88
N SER A 241 15.46 -7.33 12.89
CA SER A 241 15.99 -7.29 14.23
C SER A 241 16.46 -8.69 14.66
N GLU A 242 17.42 -8.74 15.57
CA GLU A 242 17.88 -9.97 16.19
C GLU A 242 17.65 -9.88 17.70
N GLY A 243 17.18 -10.96 18.28
CA GLY A 243 16.90 -10.99 19.71
C GLY A 243 17.02 -12.41 20.27
N VAL A 244 16.72 -12.54 21.55
CA VAL A 244 16.80 -13.79 22.30
C VAL A 244 15.44 -14.11 22.90
N GLU A 245 15.01 -15.35 22.73
CA GLU A 245 13.88 -15.91 23.46
C GLU A 245 14.36 -16.45 24.79
N MET A 246 13.65 -16.14 25.86
CA MET A 246 13.96 -16.55 27.21
C MET A 246 12.72 -17.08 27.90
N ARG A 247 12.90 -18.05 28.80
CA ARG A 247 11.83 -18.62 29.62
C ARG A 247 11.95 -18.19 31.06
N PHE A 248 10.89 -17.61 31.57
CA PHE A 248 10.72 -17.30 32.98
C PHE A 248 9.74 -18.29 33.59
N GLY A 249 10.11 -18.97 34.67
CA GLY A 249 9.17 -19.78 35.43
C GLY A 249 8.11 -18.89 36.12
N ILE A 250 6.90 -19.38 36.29
CA ILE A 250 5.87 -18.66 37.07
C ILE A 250 5.96 -19.16 38.52
N ALA A 251 6.12 -18.25 39.46
CA ALA A 251 6.24 -18.59 40.87
C ALA A 251 5.01 -19.35 41.39
N GLY A 252 5.23 -20.52 42.04
CA GLY A 252 4.16 -21.36 42.54
C GLY A 252 3.43 -22.22 41.49
N SER A 253 3.95 -22.34 40.25
CA SER A 253 3.42 -23.12 39.16
C SER A 253 4.54 -23.80 38.39
N ASP A 254 4.21 -24.88 37.64
CA ASP A 254 5.13 -25.50 36.68
C ASP A 254 5.07 -24.81 35.28
N GLU A 255 4.28 -23.76 35.18
CA GLU A 255 4.13 -22.99 33.92
C GLU A 255 5.35 -22.09 33.70
N THR A 256 5.65 -21.87 32.41
CA THR A 256 6.69 -20.95 31.99
C THR A 256 6.12 -19.87 31.10
N LEU A 257 6.66 -18.67 31.20
CA LEU A 257 6.38 -17.55 30.33
C LEU A 257 7.56 -17.38 29.36
N GLU A 258 7.31 -17.42 28.09
CA GLU A 258 8.31 -17.20 27.04
C GLU A 258 8.30 -15.72 26.64
N ILE A 259 9.45 -15.07 26.73
CA ILE A 259 9.61 -13.66 26.36
C ILE A 259 10.64 -13.52 25.25
N TYR A 260 10.48 -12.51 24.40
CA TYR A 260 11.46 -12.12 23.41
C TYR A 260 12.05 -10.75 23.74
N THR A 261 13.37 -10.60 23.60
CA THR A 261 14.02 -9.30 23.78
C THR A 261 15.14 -9.08 22.78
N THR A 262 15.24 -7.87 22.24
CA THR A 262 16.41 -7.42 21.45
C THR A 262 17.56 -6.91 22.34
N ARG A 263 17.35 -6.83 23.65
CA ARG A 263 18.31 -6.34 24.63
C ARG A 263 18.59 -7.37 25.74
N PRO A 264 19.13 -8.55 25.41
CA PRO A 264 19.45 -9.57 26.42
C PRO A 264 20.49 -9.09 27.44
N ASP A 265 21.29 -8.10 27.08
CA ASP A 265 22.28 -7.46 27.95
C ASP A 265 21.64 -6.77 29.15
N THR A 266 20.36 -6.43 29.11
CA THR A 266 19.63 -5.80 30.24
C THR A 266 18.96 -6.79 31.17
N LEU A 267 19.09 -8.11 30.94
CA LEU A 267 18.42 -9.14 31.73
C LEU A 267 18.64 -9.00 33.22
N MET A 268 19.88 -8.72 33.67
CA MET A 268 20.22 -8.59 35.07
C MET A 268 19.58 -7.37 35.76
N GLY A 269 19.02 -6.45 34.99
CA GLY A 269 18.30 -5.27 35.47
C GLY A 269 16.78 -5.37 35.33
N VAL A 270 16.23 -6.55 35.00
CA VAL A 270 14.79 -6.72 34.83
C VAL A 270 14.06 -6.47 36.15
N THR A 271 13.02 -5.65 36.10
CA THR A 271 12.21 -5.28 37.28
C THR A 271 10.77 -5.78 37.18
N TYR A 272 10.32 -6.16 35.96
CA TYR A 272 9.02 -6.75 35.71
C TYR A 272 9.04 -7.50 34.37
N VAL A 273 8.06 -8.37 34.18
CA VAL A 273 7.75 -8.99 32.88
C VAL A 273 6.37 -8.52 32.44
N ALA A 274 6.23 -8.20 31.17
CA ALA A 274 4.94 -7.75 30.59
C ALA A 274 4.41 -8.78 29.59
N VAL A 275 3.09 -9.00 29.62
CA VAL A 275 2.36 -9.81 28.66
C VAL A 275 1.31 -8.97 27.95
N ALA A 276 0.90 -9.39 26.75
CA ALA A 276 -0.21 -8.77 26.06
C ALA A 276 -1.51 -8.86 26.87
N ALA A 277 -2.38 -7.87 26.73
CA ALA A 277 -3.67 -7.87 27.42
C ALA A 277 -4.52 -9.11 27.08
N GLU A 278 -4.37 -9.65 25.87
CA GLU A 278 -5.07 -10.86 25.40
C GLU A 278 -4.39 -12.16 25.82
N HIS A 279 -3.26 -12.12 26.49
CA HIS A 279 -2.53 -13.31 26.88
C HIS A 279 -3.38 -14.21 27.78
N PRO A 280 -3.33 -15.56 27.63
CA PRO A 280 -4.14 -16.46 28.46
C PRO A 280 -3.93 -16.28 29.97
N LEU A 281 -2.70 -15.98 30.38
CA LEU A 281 -2.35 -15.70 31.78
C LEU A 281 -3.08 -14.44 32.31
N ALA A 282 -3.12 -13.36 31.51
CA ALA A 282 -3.82 -12.13 31.87
C ALA A 282 -5.34 -12.36 31.97
N ARG A 283 -5.91 -13.11 31.02
CA ARG A 283 -7.34 -13.45 31.05
C ARG A 283 -7.71 -14.27 32.29
N ARG A 284 -6.92 -15.29 32.66
CA ARG A 284 -7.14 -16.07 33.88
C ARG A 284 -7.06 -15.20 35.12
N ALA A 285 -6.04 -14.34 35.19
CA ALA A 285 -5.88 -13.45 36.37
C ALA A 285 -7.05 -12.43 36.46
N ALA A 286 -7.66 -12.07 35.37
CA ALA A 286 -8.77 -11.12 35.33
C ALA A 286 -10.11 -11.70 35.85
N GLU A 287 -10.26 -13.03 35.92
CA GLU A 287 -11.48 -13.67 36.42
C GLU A 287 -11.84 -13.21 37.84
N ASP A 288 -10.82 -13.03 38.71
CA ASP A 288 -10.99 -12.59 40.07
C ASP A 288 -10.59 -11.11 40.31
N GLN A 289 -10.23 -10.36 39.26
CA GLN A 289 -9.73 -8.98 39.34
C GLN A 289 -10.53 -8.03 38.40
N PRO A 290 -11.61 -7.39 38.86
CA PRO A 290 -12.44 -6.51 38.03
C PRO A 290 -11.66 -5.33 37.41
N ALA A 291 -10.65 -4.81 38.11
CA ALA A 291 -9.82 -3.72 37.60
C ALA A 291 -8.93 -4.16 36.42
N LEU A 292 -8.37 -5.38 36.50
CA LEU A 292 -7.60 -5.98 35.42
C LEU A 292 -8.51 -6.29 34.22
N ALA A 293 -9.70 -6.82 34.46
CA ALA A 293 -10.68 -7.05 33.40
C ALA A 293 -11.06 -5.76 32.66
N ALA A 294 -11.30 -4.67 33.38
CA ALA A 294 -11.57 -3.36 32.78
C ALA A 294 -10.37 -2.83 31.96
N PHE A 295 -9.14 -3.04 32.45
CA PHE A 295 -7.93 -2.67 31.72
C PHE A 295 -7.77 -3.48 30.42
N ILE A 296 -8.02 -4.78 30.44
CA ILE A 296 -8.00 -5.64 29.24
C ILE A 296 -9.05 -5.16 28.21
N ASP A 297 -10.24 -4.79 28.67
CA ASP A 297 -11.28 -4.25 27.79
C ASP A 297 -10.92 -2.87 27.21
N GLU A 298 -10.18 -2.03 27.96
CA GLU A 298 -9.62 -0.77 27.47
C GLU A 298 -8.59 -1.06 26.35
N CYS A 299 -7.67 -1.99 26.59
CA CYS A 299 -6.64 -2.37 25.60
C CYS A 299 -7.25 -2.90 24.30
N ARG A 300 -8.35 -3.67 24.37
CA ARG A 300 -9.06 -4.20 23.19
C ARG A 300 -9.67 -3.11 22.31
N LYS A 301 -9.98 -1.95 22.84
CA LYS A 301 -10.53 -0.81 22.12
C LYS A 301 -9.45 0.05 21.47
N GLY A 302 -8.20 -0.12 21.86
CA GLY A 302 -7.05 0.59 21.30
C GLY A 302 -6.62 0.07 19.94
N GLY A 303 -5.78 0.84 19.23
CA GLY A 303 -5.13 0.42 18.00
C GLY A 303 -4.13 -0.71 18.24
N THR A 304 -3.87 -1.50 17.22
CA THR A 304 -2.91 -2.63 17.25
C THR A 304 -1.72 -2.43 16.32
N SER A 305 -1.59 -1.26 15.69
CA SER A 305 -0.46 -0.97 14.82
C SER A 305 0.80 -0.64 15.64
N GLU A 306 1.95 -1.09 15.18
CA GLU A 306 3.25 -0.83 15.82
C GLU A 306 3.52 0.67 15.97
N ALA A 307 3.14 1.47 14.98
CA ALA A 307 3.26 2.92 15.00
C ALA A 307 2.39 3.61 16.09
N GLU A 308 1.18 3.08 16.32
CA GLU A 308 0.32 3.57 17.41
C GLU A 308 0.89 3.17 18.78
N ILE A 309 1.42 1.96 18.89
CA ILE A 309 2.05 1.45 20.13
C ILE A 309 3.31 2.27 20.49
N GLU A 310 4.09 2.71 19.52
CA GLU A 310 5.25 3.57 19.77
C GLU A 310 4.88 4.92 20.35
N THR A 311 3.76 5.49 19.94
CA THR A 311 3.34 6.86 20.28
C THR A 311 2.34 6.94 21.43
N MET A 312 1.67 5.82 21.77
CA MET A 312 0.68 5.80 22.85
C MET A 312 1.31 5.91 24.23
N GLU A 313 0.55 6.40 25.21
CA GLU A 313 0.91 6.33 26.62
C GLU A 313 1.01 4.86 27.07
N LYS A 314 2.20 4.45 27.52
CA LYS A 314 2.44 3.08 27.97
C LYS A 314 1.80 2.85 29.33
N LYS A 315 0.84 1.92 29.38
CA LYS A 315 0.10 1.54 30.58
C LYS A 315 0.25 0.05 30.84
N GLY A 316 0.25 -0.33 32.11
CA GLY A 316 0.25 -1.72 32.54
C GLY A 316 -0.52 -1.91 33.82
N HIS A 317 -1.11 -3.10 34.01
CA HIS A 317 -1.82 -3.51 35.20
C HIS A 317 -1.22 -4.80 35.77
N PRO A 318 -0.87 -4.89 37.07
CA PRO A 318 -0.28 -6.10 37.65
C PRO A 318 -1.27 -7.26 37.61
N LEU A 319 -0.77 -8.47 37.29
CA LEU A 319 -1.57 -9.70 37.32
C LEU A 319 -1.73 -10.28 38.73
N GLY A 320 -0.99 -9.81 39.71
CA GLY A 320 -0.87 -10.45 41.01
C GLY A 320 -0.03 -11.74 40.99
N LEU A 321 0.70 -11.99 39.91
CA LEU A 321 1.58 -13.13 39.72
C LEU A 321 3.04 -12.64 39.58
N ASN A 322 3.98 -13.53 39.90
CA ASN A 322 5.40 -13.26 39.74
C ASN A 322 6.06 -14.26 38.80
N ALA A 323 7.00 -13.78 37.99
CA ALA A 323 7.90 -14.59 37.19
C ALA A 323 9.23 -14.77 37.96
N LEU A 324 9.89 -15.90 37.75
CA LEU A 324 11.21 -16.19 38.35
C LEU A 324 12.29 -15.84 37.34
N HIS A 325 13.20 -14.97 37.73
CA HIS A 325 14.33 -14.59 36.91
C HIS A 325 15.16 -15.81 36.50
N PRO A 326 15.45 -16.07 35.22
CA PRO A 326 16.02 -17.33 34.76
C PRO A 326 17.44 -17.61 35.26
N VAL A 327 18.18 -16.58 35.71
CA VAL A 327 19.56 -16.71 36.19
C VAL A 327 19.62 -16.61 37.71
N THR A 328 18.96 -15.61 38.32
CA THR A 328 19.05 -15.36 39.76
C THR A 328 17.98 -16.09 40.58
N GLY A 329 16.88 -16.50 39.98
CA GLY A 329 15.71 -17.06 40.67
C GLY A 329 14.87 -16.04 41.44
N GLU A 330 15.21 -14.76 41.38
CA GLU A 330 14.45 -13.70 42.04
C GLU A 330 13.07 -13.54 41.43
N ALA A 331 12.08 -13.23 42.24
CA ALA A 331 10.72 -13.02 41.80
C ALA A 331 10.52 -11.58 41.27
N VAL A 332 10.04 -11.44 40.06
CA VAL A 332 9.67 -10.16 39.43
C VAL A 332 8.18 -10.16 39.05
N PRO A 333 7.45 -9.04 39.23
CA PRO A 333 6.02 -9.00 38.97
C PRO A 333 5.70 -9.12 37.48
N ILE A 334 4.54 -9.74 37.19
CA ILE A 334 4.00 -9.84 35.82
C ILE A 334 2.90 -8.79 35.64
N PHE A 335 2.95 -8.05 34.54
CA PHE A 335 1.94 -7.04 34.15
C PHE A 335 1.27 -7.40 32.85
N ALA A 336 -0.03 -7.15 32.71
CA ALA A 336 -0.66 -6.96 31.42
C ALA A 336 -0.36 -5.54 30.93
N ALA A 337 0.05 -5.39 29.68
CA ALA A 337 0.44 -4.09 29.13
C ALA A 337 -0.21 -3.82 27.77
N ASN A 338 -0.50 -2.54 27.50
CA ASN A 338 -1.10 -2.13 26.23
C ASN A 338 -0.10 -2.05 25.06
N PHE A 339 1.19 -2.15 25.35
CA PHE A 339 2.30 -2.04 24.39
C PHE A 339 2.97 -3.39 24.07
N VAL A 340 2.41 -4.50 24.51
CA VAL A 340 2.89 -5.86 24.19
C VAL A 340 1.90 -6.53 23.26
N LEU A 341 2.43 -7.13 22.17
CA LEU A 341 1.64 -7.84 21.16
C LEU A 341 1.83 -9.35 21.27
N MET A 342 0.76 -10.14 21.14
CA MET A 342 0.77 -11.61 21.18
C MET A 342 1.70 -12.25 20.14
N GLY A 343 1.99 -11.59 19.03
CA GLY A 343 2.86 -12.10 17.98
C GLY A 343 4.35 -11.81 18.20
N TYR A 344 4.70 -11.07 19.26
CA TYR A 344 6.05 -10.61 19.58
C TYR A 344 6.47 -11.05 20.99
N GLY A 345 6.44 -12.36 21.28
CA GLY A 345 6.94 -12.90 22.53
C GLY A 345 6.18 -12.40 23.76
N THR A 346 4.96 -12.83 23.89
CA THR A 346 4.01 -12.67 25.02
C THR A 346 3.73 -11.27 25.49
#